data_bae0cc88f100370d1307452092e56718
#
_entry.id   bae0cc88f100370d1307452092e56718
#
_cell.length_a   1.000
_cell.length_b   1.000
_cell.length_c   1.000
_cell.angle_alpha   90.00
_cell.angle_beta   90.00
_cell.angle_gamma   90.00
#
_symmetry.space_group_name_H-M   'P 1'
#
loop_
_entity.id
_entity.type
_entity.pdbx_description
1 polymer ?
#
loop_
_entity_poly.entity_id
_entity_poly.type
_entity_poly.pdbx_seq_one_letter_code
_entity_poly.pdbx_strand_id
1 'polypeptide(L)'
;VFMWFGSSLYQKVPAGYVAVATLFGEVQADPYEEGLHVPVNPFFEWYFYDVRQKSHLEEANVPSQDQLQTKIQVSVQYRIEKDMAPKILKGTGSAKDVLRVHIVPKLRSLLREQGKAIIRAEDFFLEETQQNLQTSLLTGLEDYLVEKGVNVGAVLIRDISLPPFIIKAIESKKEREQEVEKQKAELERFATEQQQKVAQATAESEAANEQANKMRV
;
A
#
# COMPACT_ATOMS: atom_id res chain seq x y z
N VAL A 1 55.18 -23.34 -3.03
CA VAL A 1 54.58 -22.23 -3.85
C VAL A 1 53.28 -22.69 -4.54
N PHE A 2 53.00 -24.00 -4.66
CA PHE A 2 51.83 -24.54 -5.37
C PHE A 2 50.52 -24.58 -4.56
N MET A 3 50.54 -24.33 -3.26
CA MET A 3 49.35 -24.52 -2.39
C MET A 3 48.42 -23.29 -2.27
N TRP A 4 48.81 -22.13 -2.80
CA TRP A 4 48.01 -20.92 -2.66
C TRP A 4 47.06 -20.64 -3.86
N PHE A 5 47.25 -21.33 -4.98
CA PHE A 5 46.38 -21.20 -6.16
C PHE A 5 45.12 -22.09 -6.12
N GLY A 6 45.05 -23.05 -5.22
CA GLY A 6 43.94 -24.00 -5.17
C GLY A 6 42.60 -23.40 -4.78
N SER A 7 42.59 -22.34 -3.96
CA SER A 7 41.33 -21.70 -3.49
C SER A 7 40.74 -20.72 -4.50
N SER A 8 41.47 -20.33 -5.54
CA SER A 8 41.03 -19.38 -6.56
C SER A 8 40.42 -20.06 -7.80
N LEU A 9 40.46 -21.39 -7.88
CA LEU A 9 39.96 -22.14 -9.05
C LEU A 9 38.49 -22.59 -8.92
N TYR A 10 37.86 -22.33 -7.81
CA TYR A 10 36.45 -22.64 -7.61
C TYR A 10 35.73 -21.49 -6.95
N GLN A 11 34.44 -21.37 -7.23
CA GLN A 11 33.54 -20.43 -6.59
C GLN A 11 32.30 -21.15 -6.11
N LYS A 12 31.99 -20.98 -4.84
CA LYS A 12 30.71 -21.43 -4.26
C LYS A 12 29.74 -20.28 -4.21
N VAL A 13 28.57 -20.46 -4.85
CA VAL A 13 27.43 -19.53 -4.80
C VAL A 13 26.40 -20.09 -3.83
N PRO A 14 26.06 -19.39 -2.75
CA PRO A 14 25.06 -19.86 -1.79
C PRO A 14 23.68 -20.00 -2.40
N ALA A 15 22.82 -20.87 -1.82
CA ALA A 15 21.44 -21.00 -2.22
C ALA A 15 20.68 -19.67 -2.09
N GLY A 16 19.86 -19.34 -3.09
CA GLY A 16 19.13 -18.09 -3.16
C GLY A 16 19.95 -16.87 -3.58
N TYR A 17 21.18 -17.10 -4.03
CA TYR A 17 22.05 -16.05 -4.60
C TYR A 17 22.41 -16.37 -6.04
N VAL A 18 22.70 -15.32 -6.79
CA VAL A 18 23.37 -15.39 -8.07
C VAL A 18 24.66 -14.56 -7.96
N ALA A 19 25.75 -15.06 -8.55
CA ALA A 19 27.01 -14.35 -8.57
C ALA A 19 27.30 -13.82 -9.98
N VAL A 20 27.79 -12.60 -10.05
CA VAL A 20 28.28 -11.97 -11.28
C VAL A 20 29.78 -11.80 -11.16
N ALA A 21 30.52 -12.29 -12.15
CA ALA A 21 31.95 -12.15 -12.20
C ALA A 21 32.36 -10.91 -13.00
N THR A 22 33.40 -10.23 -12.58
CA THR A 22 34.10 -9.22 -13.39
C THR A 22 35.54 -9.61 -13.62
N LEU A 23 36.07 -9.35 -14.81
CA LEU A 23 37.46 -9.55 -15.15
C LEU A 23 38.07 -8.19 -15.47
N PHE A 24 38.99 -7.74 -14.62
CA PHE A 24 39.62 -6.41 -14.73
C PHE A 24 38.62 -5.26 -14.95
N GLY A 25 37.45 -5.35 -14.25
CA GLY A 25 36.37 -4.36 -14.34
C GLY A 25 35.35 -4.62 -15.45
N GLU A 26 35.61 -5.60 -16.34
CA GLU A 26 34.62 -5.99 -17.35
C GLU A 26 33.62 -7.01 -16.78
N VAL A 27 32.34 -6.66 -16.81
CA VAL A 27 31.26 -7.52 -16.31
C VAL A 27 31.05 -8.67 -17.29
N GLN A 28 31.09 -9.91 -16.79
CA GLN A 28 30.77 -11.09 -17.58
C GLN A 28 29.25 -11.16 -17.84
N ALA A 29 28.91 -11.61 -19.06
CA ALA A 29 27.50 -11.60 -19.51
C ALA A 29 26.65 -12.65 -18.78
N ASP A 30 27.22 -13.80 -18.48
CA ASP A 30 26.51 -14.92 -17.89
C ASP A 30 26.63 -14.88 -16.37
N PRO A 31 25.50 -14.90 -15.63
CA PRO A 31 25.52 -15.00 -14.20
C PRO A 31 25.79 -16.45 -13.74
N TYR A 32 26.41 -16.59 -12.61
CA TYR A 32 26.67 -17.89 -11.98
C TYR A 32 25.55 -18.18 -10.97
N GLU A 33 24.78 -19.23 -11.25
CA GLU A 33 23.71 -19.67 -10.37
C GLU A 33 24.23 -20.30 -9.06
N GLU A 34 23.33 -20.65 -8.15
CA GLU A 34 23.67 -21.34 -6.91
C GLU A 34 24.35 -22.69 -7.17
N GLY A 35 25.38 -22.98 -6.40
CA GLY A 35 26.15 -24.20 -6.52
C GLY A 35 27.65 -23.99 -6.47
N LEU A 36 28.40 -25.04 -6.91
CA LEU A 36 29.86 -25.03 -7.01
C LEU A 36 30.28 -24.92 -8.48
N HIS A 37 31.04 -23.91 -8.79
CA HIS A 37 31.56 -23.64 -10.14
C HIS A 37 33.05 -23.93 -10.16
N VAL A 38 33.46 -24.87 -11.04
CA VAL A 38 34.87 -25.33 -11.21
C VAL A 38 35.08 -25.75 -12.66
N PRO A 39 36.16 -25.34 -13.32
CA PRO A 39 37.12 -24.31 -12.91
C PRO A 39 36.60 -22.89 -13.18
N VAL A 40 36.99 -21.93 -12.35
CA VAL A 40 36.74 -20.52 -12.59
C VAL A 40 38.08 -19.78 -12.81
N ASN A 41 38.02 -18.64 -13.49
CA ASN A 41 39.20 -17.81 -13.67
C ASN A 41 39.63 -17.20 -12.32
N PRO A 42 40.87 -17.37 -11.86
CA PRO A 42 41.36 -16.88 -10.56
C PRO A 42 41.39 -15.34 -10.47
N PHE A 43 41.32 -14.63 -11.58
CA PHE A 43 41.30 -13.16 -11.64
C PHE A 43 39.88 -12.56 -11.61
N PHE A 44 38.85 -13.42 -11.44
CA PHE A 44 37.48 -12.92 -11.29
C PHE A 44 37.27 -12.26 -9.93
N GLU A 45 36.63 -11.09 -9.98
CA GLU A 45 36.00 -10.46 -8.81
C GLU A 45 34.51 -10.81 -8.79
N TRP A 46 33.98 -11.15 -7.63
CA TRP A 46 32.65 -11.72 -7.49
C TRP A 46 31.70 -10.78 -6.79
N TYR A 47 30.53 -10.55 -7.39
CA TYR A 47 29.42 -9.75 -6.86
C TYR A 47 28.19 -10.64 -6.67
N PHE A 48 27.66 -10.66 -5.44
CA PHE A 48 26.53 -11.52 -5.09
C PHE A 48 25.24 -10.75 -5.01
N TYR A 49 24.19 -11.27 -5.67
CA TYR A 49 22.84 -10.75 -5.62
C TYR A 49 21.93 -11.77 -4.97
N ASP A 50 21.22 -11.36 -3.92
CA ASP A 50 20.16 -12.14 -3.30
C ASP A 50 18.90 -12.05 -4.17
N VAL A 51 18.51 -13.16 -4.78
CA VAL A 51 17.40 -13.26 -5.73
C VAL A 51 16.09 -13.76 -5.08
N ARG A 52 16.13 -13.96 -3.76
CA ARG A 52 14.93 -14.29 -3.00
C ARG A 52 13.99 -13.08 -2.92
N GLN A 53 12.71 -13.37 -2.68
CA GLN A 53 11.73 -12.31 -2.45
C GLN A 53 12.07 -11.51 -1.19
N LYS A 54 12.05 -10.20 -1.33
CA LYS A 54 12.30 -9.23 -0.26
C LYS A 54 11.11 -8.31 -0.08
N SER A 55 10.98 -7.76 1.10
CA SER A 55 10.01 -6.73 1.41
C SER A 55 10.73 -5.47 1.86
N HIS A 56 10.35 -4.34 1.29
CA HIS A 56 10.82 -3.02 1.70
C HIS A 56 9.63 -2.19 2.17
N LEU A 57 9.73 -1.64 3.37
CA LEU A 57 8.75 -0.71 3.93
C LEU A 57 9.21 0.72 3.65
N GLU A 58 8.38 1.47 2.96
CA GLU A 58 8.61 2.88 2.66
C GLU A 58 7.50 3.73 3.26
N GLU A 59 7.88 4.88 3.80
CA GLU A 59 6.98 5.88 4.33
C GLU A 59 7.04 7.13 3.46
N ALA A 60 5.90 7.61 3.01
CA ALA A 60 5.82 8.79 2.16
C ALA A 60 4.67 9.71 2.57
N ASN A 61 4.89 11.02 2.44
CA ASN A 61 3.82 12.00 2.52
C ASN A 61 3.21 12.18 1.13
N VAL A 62 1.92 11.89 1.03
CA VAL A 62 1.15 11.87 -0.21
C VAL A 62 0.14 13.01 -0.17
N PRO A 63 0.21 13.98 -1.10
CA PRO A 63 -0.76 15.06 -1.17
C PRO A 63 -2.04 14.60 -1.83
N SER A 64 -3.19 15.01 -1.30
CA SER A 64 -4.50 14.92 -1.95
C SER A 64 -4.86 16.25 -2.68
N GLN A 65 -5.95 16.26 -3.45
CA GLN A 65 -6.39 17.48 -4.16
C GLN A 65 -6.74 18.63 -3.22
N ASP A 66 -7.25 18.34 -2.04
CA ASP A 66 -7.54 19.32 -0.98
C ASP A 66 -6.27 19.87 -0.29
N GLN A 67 -5.08 19.59 -0.86
CA GLN A 67 -3.76 20.05 -0.41
C GLN A 67 -3.35 19.53 0.99
N LEU A 68 -4.03 18.54 1.50
CA LEU A 68 -3.64 17.88 2.74
C LEU A 68 -2.57 16.83 2.50
N GLN A 69 -1.66 16.69 3.45
CA GLN A 69 -0.58 15.71 3.41
C GLN A 69 -0.98 14.50 4.25
N THR A 70 -1.14 13.36 3.60
CA THR A 70 -1.41 12.07 4.27
C THR A 70 -0.14 11.26 4.31
N LYS A 71 0.23 10.77 5.48
CA LYS A 71 1.37 9.89 5.67
C LYS A 71 0.93 8.46 5.40
N ILE A 72 1.55 7.83 4.41
CA ILE A 72 1.21 6.47 3.98
C ILE A 72 2.46 5.59 4.10
N GLN A 73 2.31 4.44 4.75
CA GLN A 73 3.32 3.39 4.79
C GLN A 73 2.95 2.31 3.79
N VAL A 74 3.89 2.03 2.88
CA VAL A 74 3.73 1.05 1.80
C VAL A 74 4.83 0.01 1.88
N SER A 75 4.45 -1.25 1.83
CA SER A 75 5.37 -2.38 1.73
C SER A 75 5.40 -2.90 0.30
N VAL A 76 6.57 -2.87 -0.32
CA VAL A 76 6.81 -3.40 -1.67
C VAL A 76 7.53 -4.73 -1.55
N GLN A 77 6.93 -5.77 -2.11
CA GLN A 77 7.57 -7.09 -2.24
C GLN A 77 8.19 -7.21 -3.62
N TYR A 78 9.47 -7.48 -3.68
CA TYR A 78 10.22 -7.55 -4.93
C TYR A 78 11.32 -8.61 -4.87
N ARG A 79 11.78 -9.03 -6.04
CA ARG A 79 12.97 -9.88 -6.23
C ARG A 79 13.77 -9.40 -7.43
N ILE A 80 15.06 -9.68 -7.41
CA ILE A 80 15.96 -9.45 -8.54
C ILE A 80 15.89 -10.67 -9.47
N GLU A 81 15.76 -10.45 -10.77
CA GLU A 81 15.79 -11.51 -11.77
C GLU A 81 17.24 -11.96 -12.00
N LYS A 82 17.47 -13.30 -11.93
CA LYS A 82 18.80 -13.91 -11.99
C LYS A 82 19.57 -13.51 -13.23
N ASP A 83 18.94 -13.61 -14.40
CA ASP A 83 19.55 -13.36 -15.70
C ASP A 83 19.89 -11.89 -15.93
N MET A 84 19.27 -11.01 -15.17
CA MET A 84 19.47 -9.57 -15.26
C MET A 84 20.56 -9.05 -14.32
N ALA A 85 21.11 -9.88 -13.42
CA ALA A 85 22.11 -9.47 -12.45
C ALA A 85 23.37 -8.82 -13.10
N PRO A 86 23.93 -9.33 -14.22
CA PRO A 86 25.05 -8.67 -14.91
C PRO A 86 24.70 -7.28 -15.42
N LYS A 87 23.49 -7.11 -15.97
CA LYS A 87 23.00 -5.82 -16.45
C LYS A 87 22.79 -4.84 -15.29
N ILE A 88 22.29 -5.31 -14.16
CA ILE A 88 22.13 -4.53 -12.94
C ILE A 88 23.49 -4.06 -12.43
N LEU A 89 24.49 -4.96 -12.36
CA LEU A 89 25.83 -4.59 -11.92
C LEU A 89 26.42 -3.48 -12.79
N LYS A 90 26.30 -3.62 -14.11
CA LYS A 90 26.84 -2.67 -15.08
C LYS A 90 26.13 -1.31 -15.06
N GLY A 91 24.80 -1.30 -14.86
CA GLY A 91 24.00 -0.09 -14.99
C GLY A 91 23.64 0.60 -13.68
N THR A 92 23.55 -0.15 -12.59
CA THR A 92 23.05 0.36 -11.31
C THR A 92 24.01 0.13 -10.16
N GLY A 93 24.71 -1.03 -10.15
CA GLY A 93 25.61 -1.42 -9.07
C GLY A 93 25.03 -2.52 -8.19
N SER A 94 25.11 -2.39 -6.87
CA SER A 94 24.71 -3.42 -5.93
C SER A 94 23.17 -3.56 -5.80
N ALA A 95 22.72 -4.66 -5.19
CA ALA A 95 21.30 -4.86 -4.87
C ALA A 95 20.69 -3.73 -4.00
N LYS A 96 21.49 -3.11 -3.13
CA LYS A 96 21.08 -1.94 -2.34
C LYS A 96 20.88 -0.71 -3.21
N ASP A 97 21.67 -0.55 -4.25
CA ASP A 97 21.56 0.57 -5.18
C ASP A 97 20.29 0.44 -6.03
N VAL A 98 19.90 -0.77 -6.40
CA VAL A 98 18.59 -1.01 -7.08
C VAL A 98 17.43 -0.47 -6.27
N LEU A 99 17.40 -0.76 -4.97
CA LEU A 99 16.36 -0.25 -4.08
C LEU A 99 16.38 1.28 -4.03
N ARG A 100 17.55 1.87 -3.78
CA ARG A 100 17.74 3.30 -3.57
C ARG A 100 17.53 4.13 -4.85
N VAL A 101 17.98 3.63 -6.00
CA VAL A 101 17.98 4.39 -7.27
C VAL A 101 16.70 4.18 -8.07
N HIS A 102 16.12 2.98 -8.04
CA HIS A 102 14.98 2.65 -8.89
C HIS A 102 13.67 2.48 -8.12
N ILE A 103 13.63 1.63 -7.09
CA ILE A 103 12.37 1.26 -6.42
C ILE A 103 11.80 2.43 -5.62
N VAL A 104 12.58 2.95 -4.67
CA VAL A 104 12.10 4.01 -3.76
C VAL A 104 11.69 5.30 -4.48
N PRO A 105 12.52 5.85 -5.42
CA PRO A 105 12.12 7.09 -6.11
C PRO A 105 10.88 6.90 -6.99
N LYS A 106 10.79 5.76 -7.70
CA LYS A 106 9.62 5.48 -8.54
C LYS A 106 8.36 5.29 -7.70
N LEU A 107 8.45 4.54 -6.60
CA LEU A 107 7.34 4.36 -5.65
C LEU A 107 6.83 5.71 -5.12
N ARG A 108 7.73 6.58 -4.67
CA ARG A 108 7.37 7.93 -4.19
C ARG A 108 6.75 8.80 -5.28
N SER A 109 7.23 8.68 -6.51
CA SER A 109 6.66 9.39 -7.66
C SER A 109 5.23 8.95 -7.94
N LEU A 110 5.00 7.64 -8.01
CA LEU A 110 3.67 7.05 -8.22
C LEU A 110 2.70 7.39 -7.07
N LEU A 111 3.15 7.32 -5.82
CA LEU A 111 2.34 7.71 -4.67
C LEU A 111 1.86 9.16 -4.76
N ARG A 112 2.75 10.09 -5.17
CA ARG A 112 2.37 11.50 -5.35
C ARG A 112 1.43 11.71 -6.54
N GLU A 113 1.62 10.97 -7.61
CA GLU A 113 0.78 11.04 -8.80
C GLU A 113 -0.63 10.54 -8.48
N GLN A 114 -0.74 9.35 -7.89
CA GLN A 114 -2.02 8.75 -7.51
C GLN A 114 -2.72 9.54 -6.40
N GLY A 115 -1.95 10.07 -5.44
CA GLY A 115 -2.50 10.92 -4.38
C GLY A 115 -3.19 12.16 -4.90
N LYS A 116 -2.64 12.81 -5.94
CA LYS A 116 -3.27 13.96 -6.59
C LYS A 116 -4.58 13.63 -7.31
N ALA A 117 -4.86 12.38 -7.60
CA ALA A 117 -6.13 11.94 -8.16
C ALA A 117 -7.21 11.78 -7.07
N ILE A 118 -6.83 11.65 -5.81
CA ILE A 118 -7.74 11.50 -4.67
C ILE A 118 -8.22 12.86 -4.21
N ILE A 119 -9.54 13.05 -4.18
CA ILE A 119 -10.16 14.37 -3.96
C ILE A 119 -9.90 14.87 -2.54
N ARG A 120 -10.11 14.01 -1.53
CA ARG A 120 -10.02 14.36 -0.11
C ARG A 120 -9.08 13.41 0.62
N ALA A 121 -8.35 13.94 1.59
CA ALA A 121 -7.47 13.14 2.43
C ALA A 121 -8.21 12.02 3.20
N GLU A 122 -9.48 12.22 3.52
CA GLU A 122 -10.34 11.22 4.16
C GLU A 122 -10.58 9.99 3.26
N ASP A 123 -10.57 10.18 1.93
CA ASP A 123 -10.88 9.12 0.97
C ASP A 123 -9.78 8.04 0.91
N PHE A 124 -8.59 8.32 1.43
CA PHE A 124 -7.54 7.30 1.59
C PHE A 124 -7.93 6.15 2.52
N PHE A 125 -8.93 6.35 3.40
CA PHE A 125 -9.43 5.31 4.29
C PHE A 125 -10.51 4.42 3.66
N LEU A 126 -11.01 4.78 2.48
CA LEU A 126 -11.96 3.97 1.75
C LEU A 126 -11.26 2.74 1.16
N GLU A 127 -11.84 1.57 1.37
CA GLU A 127 -11.29 0.30 0.90
C GLU A 127 -11.08 0.27 -0.62
N GLU A 128 -12.05 0.77 -1.36
CA GLU A 128 -11.98 0.89 -2.83
C GLU A 128 -10.79 1.76 -3.27
N THR A 129 -10.59 2.90 -2.60
CA THR A 129 -9.47 3.81 -2.89
C THR A 129 -8.13 3.12 -2.61
N GLN A 130 -8.03 2.38 -1.50
CA GLN A 130 -6.82 1.65 -1.16
C GLN A 130 -6.52 0.53 -2.16
N GLN A 131 -7.52 -0.23 -2.59
CA GLN A 131 -7.36 -1.28 -3.60
C GLN A 131 -6.92 -0.70 -4.95
N ASN A 132 -7.56 0.37 -5.39
CA ASN A 132 -7.21 1.07 -6.63
C ASN A 132 -5.79 1.62 -6.56
N LEU A 133 -5.41 2.22 -5.43
CA LEU A 133 -4.06 2.73 -5.20
C LEU A 133 -3.02 1.61 -5.23
N GLN A 134 -3.26 0.48 -4.54
CA GLN A 134 -2.36 -0.67 -4.55
C GLN A 134 -2.17 -1.23 -5.97
N THR A 135 -3.26 -1.39 -6.72
CA THR A 135 -3.22 -1.90 -8.09
C THR A 135 -2.45 -0.96 -9.02
N SER A 136 -2.72 0.34 -8.93
CA SER A 136 -2.03 1.35 -9.76
C SER A 136 -0.54 1.44 -9.43
N LEU A 137 -0.17 1.35 -8.14
CA LEU A 137 1.22 1.32 -7.72
C LEU A 137 1.94 0.05 -8.20
N LEU A 138 1.28 -1.11 -8.09
CA LEU A 138 1.83 -2.38 -8.55
C LEU A 138 2.12 -2.32 -10.05
N THR A 139 1.12 -2.02 -10.86
CA THR A 139 1.27 -1.92 -12.33
C THR A 139 2.35 -0.89 -12.72
N GLY A 140 2.31 0.29 -12.14
CA GLY A 140 3.29 1.34 -12.46
C GLY A 140 4.73 1.04 -12.01
N LEU A 141 4.90 0.20 -10.97
CA LEU A 141 6.21 -0.31 -10.56
C LEU A 141 6.66 -1.46 -11.45
N GLU A 142 5.78 -2.40 -11.79
CA GLU A 142 6.09 -3.53 -12.68
C GLU A 142 6.55 -3.04 -14.04
N ASP A 143 5.79 -2.14 -14.69
CA ASP A 143 6.12 -1.59 -16.00
C ASP A 143 7.49 -0.90 -16.02
N TYR A 144 7.82 -0.18 -14.96
CA TYR A 144 9.12 0.51 -14.87
C TYR A 144 10.28 -0.41 -14.52
N LEU A 145 10.07 -1.39 -13.64
CA LEU A 145 11.14 -2.19 -13.04
C LEU A 145 11.47 -3.45 -13.83
N VAL A 146 10.58 -3.95 -14.69
CA VAL A 146 10.82 -5.13 -15.52
C VAL A 146 12.06 -4.97 -16.39
N GLU A 147 12.23 -3.82 -17.03
CA GLU A 147 13.41 -3.51 -17.85
C GLU A 147 14.71 -3.34 -17.03
N LYS A 148 14.56 -3.08 -15.72
CA LYS A 148 15.67 -2.95 -14.77
C LYS A 148 16.05 -4.26 -14.11
N GLY A 149 15.37 -5.36 -14.46
CA GLY A 149 15.63 -6.70 -13.92
C GLY A 149 15.11 -6.91 -12.50
N VAL A 150 14.05 -6.22 -12.14
CA VAL A 150 13.37 -6.37 -10.85
C VAL A 150 11.91 -6.75 -11.08
N ASN A 151 11.51 -7.85 -10.48
CA ASN A 151 10.12 -8.31 -10.47
C ASN A 151 9.44 -7.86 -9.16
N VAL A 152 8.28 -7.22 -9.28
CA VAL A 152 7.47 -6.77 -8.14
C VAL A 152 6.34 -7.77 -7.94
N GLY A 153 6.25 -8.38 -6.77
CA GLY A 153 5.22 -9.37 -6.47
C GLY A 153 3.96 -8.78 -5.87
N ALA A 154 4.10 -7.75 -5.04
CA ALA A 154 2.97 -7.09 -4.40
C ALA A 154 3.34 -5.70 -3.87
N VAL A 155 2.35 -4.84 -3.84
CA VAL A 155 2.40 -3.54 -3.16
C VAL A 155 1.26 -3.49 -2.16
N LEU A 156 1.57 -3.30 -0.88
CA LEU A 156 0.61 -3.36 0.21
C LEU A 156 0.65 -2.06 1.01
N ILE A 157 -0.50 -1.42 1.17
CA ILE A 157 -0.65 -0.31 2.11
C ILE A 157 -0.70 -0.89 3.52
N ARG A 158 0.17 -0.41 4.42
CA ARG A 158 0.29 -0.89 5.80
C ARG A 158 -0.40 0.00 6.79
N ASP A 159 -0.20 1.30 6.66
CA ASP A 159 -0.76 2.29 7.56
C ASP A 159 -1.01 3.59 6.81
N ILE A 160 -2.07 4.29 7.22
CA ILE A 160 -2.45 5.60 6.71
C ILE A 160 -2.70 6.51 7.90
N SER A 161 -1.99 7.63 7.96
CA SER A 161 -2.03 8.54 9.09
C SER A 161 -2.24 9.97 8.63
N LEU A 162 -3.27 10.62 9.17
CA LEU A 162 -3.55 12.03 8.95
C LEU A 162 -2.90 12.90 10.03
N PRO A 163 -2.61 14.18 9.74
CA PRO A 163 -2.21 15.13 10.77
C PRO A 163 -3.22 15.21 11.92
N PRO A 164 -2.79 15.33 13.17
CA PRO A 164 -3.69 15.29 14.34
C PRO A 164 -4.81 16.33 14.32
N PHE A 165 -4.57 17.50 13.74
CA PHE A 165 -5.59 18.55 13.63
C PHE A 165 -6.72 18.17 12.66
N ILE A 166 -6.41 17.39 11.60
CA ILE A 166 -7.41 16.86 10.67
C ILE A 166 -8.26 15.79 11.36
N ILE A 167 -7.62 14.89 12.11
CA ILE A 167 -8.34 13.85 12.87
C ILE A 167 -9.35 14.51 13.81
N LYS A 168 -8.93 15.52 14.58
CA LYS A 168 -9.84 16.28 15.47
C LYS A 168 -10.98 16.96 14.71
N ALA A 169 -10.71 17.53 13.53
CA ALA A 169 -11.75 18.16 12.72
C ALA A 169 -12.78 17.14 12.22
N ILE A 170 -12.34 15.95 11.80
CA ILE A 170 -13.20 14.85 11.38
C ILE A 170 -14.04 14.33 12.56
N GLU A 171 -13.43 14.13 13.73
CA GLU A 171 -14.11 13.70 14.95
C GLU A 171 -15.21 14.69 15.34
N SER A 172 -14.87 15.99 15.42
CA SER A 172 -15.86 17.04 15.74
C SER A 172 -16.97 17.17 14.71
N LYS A 173 -16.70 16.86 13.44
CA LYS A 173 -17.74 16.82 12.40
C LYS A 173 -18.68 15.64 12.62
N LYS A 174 -18.13 14.45 12.85
CA LYS A 174 -18.91 13.24 13.14
C LYS A 174 -19.77 13.37 14.38
N GLU A 175 -19.23 13.95 15.45
CA GLU A 175 -20.01 14.24 16.67
C GLU A 175 -21.21 15.13 16.38
N ARG A 176 -21.01 16.20 15.62
CA ARG A 176 -22.11 17.09 15.21
C ARG A 176 -23.15 16.40 14.32
N GLU A 177 -22.71 15.58 13.38
CA GLU A 177 -23.61 14.80 12.52
C GLU A 177 -24.45 13.82 13.33
N GLN A 178 -23.83 13.10 14.29
CA GLN A 178 -24.52 12.19 15.19
C GLN A 178 -25.53 12.93 16.10
N GLU A 179 -25.17 14.11 16.61
CA GLU A 179 -26.08 14.91 17.42
C GLU A 179 -27.30 15.40 16.62
N VAL A 180 -27.08 15.83 15.36
CA VAL A 180 -28.19 16.22 14.47
C VAL A 180 -29.09 15.03 14.15
N GLU A 181 -28.52 13.85 13.91
CA GLU A 181 -29.29 12.63 13.65
C GLU A 181 -30.10 12.21 14.87
N LYS A 182 -29.53 12.30 16.06
CA LYS A 182 -30.22 12.04 17.33
C LYS A 182 -31.36 13.00 17.55
N GLN A 183 -31.15 14.30 17.32
CA GLN A 183 -32.22 15.32 17.43
C GLN A 183 -33.34 15.07 16.42
N LYS A 184 -33.06 14.67 15.20
CA LYS A 184 -34.07 14.27 14.22
C LYS A 184 -34.88 13.07 14.68
N ALA A 185 -34.24 12.04 15.20
CA ALA A 185 -34.90 10.85 15.73
C ALA A 185 -35.79 11.18 16.94
N GLU A 186 -35.34 12.10 17.81
CA GLU A 186 -36.17 12.57 18.93
C GLU A 186 -37.40 13.36 18.47
N LEU A 187 -37.27 14.23 17.46
CA LEU A 187 -38.39 14.97 16.86
C LEU A 187 -39.39 14.02 16.19
N GLU A 188 -38.92 13.01 15.47
CA GLU A 188 -39.80 12.00 14.86
C GLU A 188 -40.54 11.18 15.92
N ARG A 189 -39.86 10.79 17.00
CA ARG A 189 -40.55 10.13 18.13
C ARG A 189 -41.60 11.02 18.76
N PHE A 190 -41.24 12.27 19.02
CA PHE A 190 -42.21 13.23 19.59
C PHE A 190 -43.42 13.45 18.68
N ALA A 191 -43.20 13.61 17.37
CA ALA A 191 -44.27 13.73 16.40
C ALA A 191 -45.18 12.49 16.38
N THR A 192 -44.58 11.29 16.43
CA THR A 192 -45.33 10.03 16.49
C THR A 192 -46.14 9.90 17.78
N GLU A 193 -45.54 10.26 18.92
CA GLU A 193 -46.27 10.27 20.21
C GLU A 193 -47.44 11.24 20.21
N GLN A 194 -47.27 12.44 19.64
CA GLN A 194 -48.37 13.42 19.50
C GLN A 194 -49.48 12.89 18.60
N GLN A 195 -49.13 12.27 17.47
CA GLN A 195 -50.12 11.63 16.59
C GLN A 195 -50.91 10.52 17.30
N GLN A 196 -50.22 9.67 18.08
CA GLN A 196 -50.87 8.63 18.88
C GLN A 196 -51.81 9.21 19.93
N LYS A 197 -51.40 10.27 20.64
CA LYS A 197 -52.26 10.96 21.62
C LYS A 197 -53.51 11.57 20.98
N VAL A 198 -53.35 12.19 19.81
CA VAL A 198 -54.49 12.75 19.05
C VAL A 198 -55.42 11.62 18.59
N ALA A 199 -54.89 10.52 18.06
CA ALA A 199 -55.66 9.36 17.64
C ALA A 199 -56.43 8.71 18.82
N GLN A 200 -55.79 8.60 19.99
CA GLN A 200 -56.46 8.11 21.20
C GLN A 200 -57.58 9.04 21.65
N ALA A 201 -57.34 10.35 21.72
CA ALA A 201 -58.35 11.33 22.11
C ALA A 201 -59.53 11.36 21.14
N THR A 202 -59.30 11.22 19.83
CA THR A 202 -60.40 11.11 18.84
C THR A 202 -61.17 9.81 19.03
N ALA A 203 -60.50 8.67 19.21
CA ALA A 203 -61.19 7.39 19.47
C ALA A 203 -62.02 7.40 20.77
N GLU A 204 -61.49 8.03 21.83
CA GLU A 204 -62.26 8.19 23.11
C GLU A 204 -63.45 9.10 22.92
N SER A 205 -63.37 10.21 22.17
CA SER A 205 -64.43 11.10 21.90
C SER A 205 -65.55 10.46 21.03
N GLU A 206 -65.15 9.64 20.05
CA GLU A 206 -66.11 8.88 19.21
C GLU A 206 -66.83 7.80 20.03
N ALA A 207 -66.10 7.07 20.88
CA ALA A 207 -66.72 6.09 21.77
C ALA A 207 -67.71 6.72 22.77
N ALA A 208 -67.32 7.86 23.33
CA ALA A 208 -68.22 8.62 24.22
C ALA A 208 -69.49 9.08 23.50
N ASN A 209 -69.41 9.59 22.26
CA ASN A 209 -70.51 9.99 21.43
C ASN A 209 -71.42 8.80 21.05
N GLU A 210 -70.85 7.63 20.73
CA GLU A 210 -71.62 6.39 20.49
C GLU A 210 -72.41 5.95 21.72
N GLN A 211 -71.78 5.99 22.89
CA GLN A 211 -72.46 5.68 24.16
C GLN A 211 -73.56 6.64 24.47
N ALA A 212 -73.35 7.93 24.27
CA ALA A 212 -74.45 8.96 24.47
C ALA A 212 -75.56 8.77 23.49
N ASN A 213 -75.31 8.38 22.26
CA ASN A 213 -76.41 8.08 21.29
C ASN A 213 -77.18 6.82 21.64
N LYS A 214 -76.53 5.77 22.19
CA LYS A 214 -77.21 4.55 22.67
C LYS A 214 -78.11 4.77 23.89
N MET A 215 -77.81 5.77 24.70
CA MET A 215 -78.67 6.13 25.86
C MET A 215 -79.86 7.07 25.50
N ARG A 216 -79.91 7.58 24.29
CA ARG A 216 -80.99 8.46 23.80
C ARG A 216 -82.07 7.73 23.01
N VAL A 217 -81.88 6.43 22.75
CA VAL A 217 -82.91 5.53 22.18
C VAL A 217 -83.57 4.71 23.31
#